data_323a0ff5de5b3a770d6e561cca643940
#
_entry.id   323a0ff5de5b3a770d6e561cca643940
#
_cell.length_a   1.000
_cell.length_b   1.000
_cell.length_c   1.000
_cell.angle_alpha   90.00
_cell.angle_beta   90.00
_cell.angle_gamma   90.00
#
_symmetry.space_group_name_H-M   'P 1'
#
loop_
_entity.id
_entity.type
_entity.pdbx_description
1 polymer ?
#
loop_
_entity_poly.entity_id
_entity_poly.type
_entity_poly.pdbx_seq_one_letter_code
_entity_poly.pdbx_strand_id
1 'polypeptide(L)'
;MEAANKIHEYLKNRVINENIGIILYKALPSPIDKIKNKYRWRILIKCKFSDEIINLMNDTIEEYYSLKLKNTRITIDLNPNNMMSL
;
A
#
# COMPACT_ATOMS: atom_id res chain seq x y z
N MET A 1 -7.02 0.29 -11.25
CA MET A 1 -6.23 1.53 -11.34
C MET A 1 -6.68 2.60 -10.36
N GLU A 2 -7.93 2.97 -10.46
CA GLU A 2 -8.48 4.00 -9.60
C GLU A 2 -8.44 3.62 -8.12
N ALA A 3 -8.73 2.37 -7.80
CA ALA A 3 -8.73 1.89 -6.42
C ALA A 3 -7.33 1.96 -5.81
N ALA A 4 -6.32 1.55 -6.58
CA ALA A 4 -4.94 1.60 -6.10
C ALA A 4 -4.52 3.05 -5.87
N ASN A 5 -4.96 3.96 -6.72
CA ASN A 5 -4.67 5.37 -6.54
C ASN A 5 -5.35 5.93 -5.29
N LYS A 6 -6.55 5.48 -4.99
CA LYS A 6 -7.26 5.93 -3.77
C LYS A 6 -6.51 5.52 -2.52
N ILE A 7 -6.05 4.28 -2.46
CA ILE A 7 -5.30 3.79 -1.31
C ILE A 7 -3.95 4.51 -1.22
N HIS A 8 -3.30 4.71 -2.36
CA HIS A 8 -2.03 5.43 -2.39
C HIS A 8 -2.21 6.86 -1.88
N GLU A 9 -3.26 7.56 -2.32
CA GLU A 9 -3.54 8.91 -1.86
C GLU A 9 -3.88 8.95 -0.38
N TYR A 10 -4.59 7.96 0.11
CA TYR A 10 -4.87 7.86 1.53
C TYR A 10 -3.58 7.78 2.34
N LEU A 11 -2.68 6.89 1.93
CA LEU A 11 -1.39 6.74 2.59
C LEU A 11 -0.57 8.02 2.51
N LYS A 12 -0.51 8.61 1.32
CA LYS A 12 0.24 9.84 1.10
C LYS A 12 -0.25 10.97 2.01
N ASN A 13 -1.57 11.13 2.12
CA ASN A 13 -2.15 12.17 2.95
C ASN A 13 -1.82 11.93 4.43
N ARG A 14 -1.90 10.67 4.89
CA ARG A 14 -1.56 10.33 6.27
C ARG A 14 -0.09 10.63 6.56
N VAL A 15 0.79 10.26 5.64
CA VAL A 15 2.23 10.47 5.79
C VAL A 15 2.53 11.96 5.91
N ILE A 16 1.92 12.77 5.06
CA ILE A 16 2.15 14.21 5.07
C ILE A 16 1.54 14.86 6.32
N ASN A 17 0.29 14.53 6.62
CA ASN A 17 -0.43 15.19 7.71
C ASN A 17 0.13 14.83 9.07
N GLU A 18 0.61 13.62 9.24
CA GLU A 18 1.13 13.14 10.52
C GLU A 18 2.64 13.14 10.56
N ASN A 19 3.28 13.62 9.51
CA ASN A 19 4.73 13.71 9.43
C ASN A 19 5.41 12.37 9.73
N ILE A 20 4.91 11.32 9.09
CA ILE A 20 5.43 9.98 9.31
C ILE A 20 6.68 9.78 8.45
N GLY A 21 7.77 9.32 9.06
CA GLY A 21 9.05 9.17 8.36
C GLY A 21 9.15 7.89 7.55
N ILE A 22 8.48 7.84 6.41
CA ILE A 22 8.56 6.70 5.50
C ILE A 22 8.77 7.19 4.07
N ILE A 23 9.18 6.25 3.22
CA ILE A 23 9.25 6.49 1.78
C ILE A 23 8.12 5.70 1.14
N LEU A 24 7.21 6.41 0.48
CA LEU A 24 6.06 5.82 -0.19
C LEU A 24 6.30 5.85 -1.69
N TYR A 25 6.33 4.69 -2.29
CA TYR A 25 6.49 4.56 -3.74
C TYR A 25 5.13 4.54 -4.41
N LYS A 26 5.11 4.75 -5.71
CA LYS A 26 3.86 4.72 -6.48
C LYS A 26 3.26 3.32 -6.47
N ALA A 27 1.94 3.26 -6.61
CA ALA A 27 1.27 1.99 -6.82
C ALA A 27 1.67 1.44 -8.19
N LEU A 28 2.01 0.15 -8.22
CA LEU A 28 2.45 -0.53 -9.43
C LEU A 28 1.60 -1.76 -9.66
N PRO A 29 1.34 -2.12 -10.93
CA PRO A 29 0.71 -3.40 -11.19
C PRO A 29 1.63 -4.54 -10.76
N SER A 30 1.04 -5.59 -10.25
CA SER A 30 1.79 -6.80 -9.92
C SER A 30 2.29 -7.45 -11.21
N PRO A 31 3.41 -8.22 -11.17
CA PRO A 31 3.87 -8.96 -12.35
C PRO A 31 2.79 -9.83 -12.96
N ILE A 32 1.91 -10.36 -12.13
CA ILE A 32 0.71 -11.06 -12.61
C ILE A 32 -0.46 -10.15 -12.26
N ASP A 33 -0.73 -9.21 -13.17
CA ASP A 33 -1.67 -8.15 -12.89
C ASP A 33 -3.13 -8.54 -13.08
N LYS A 34 -3.40 -9.71 -13.67
CA LYS A 34 -4.77 -10.17 -13.85
C LYS A 34 -4.83 -11.68 -13.81
N ILE A 35 -5.52 -12.23 -12.81
CA ILE A 35 -5.78 -13.65 -12.67
C ILE A 35 -7.27 -13.81 -12.43
N LYS A 36 -7.94 -14.65 -13.23
CA LYS A 36 -9.37 -14.95 -13.08
C LYS A 36 -10.20 -13.66 -12.99
N ASN A 37 -9.91 -12.71 -13.89
CA ASN A 37 -10.60 -11.42 -13.95
C ASN A 37 -10.37 -10.54 -12.74
N LYS A 38 -9.26 -10.73 -12.01
CA LYS A 38 -8.90 -9.90 -10.89
C LYS A 38 -7.63 -9.13 -11.20
N TYR A 39 -7.60 -7.86 -10.85
CA TYR A 39 -6.43 -7.01 -11.01
C TYR A 39 -5.66 -6.95 -9.70
N ARG A 40 -4.34 -6.98 -9.80
CA ARG A 40 -3.46 -6.94 -8.64
C ARG A 40 -2.55 -5.73 -8.72
N TRP A 41 -2.42 -5.06 -7.61
CA TRP A 41 -1.58 -3.87 -7.47
C TRP A 41 -0.70 -4.01 -6.25
N ARG A 42 0.48 -3.40 -6.31
CA ARG A 42 1.39 -3.38 -5.19
C ARG A 42 1.73 -1.95 -4.84
N ILE A 43 1.77 -1.68 -3.54
CA ILE A 43 2.25 -0.41 -3.01
C ILE A 43 3.45 -0.74 -2.14
N LEU A 44 4.58 -0.14 -2.47
CA LEU A 44 5.83 -0.39 -1.76
C LEU A 44 6.08 0.74 -0.77
N ILE A 45 6.44 0.38 0.45
CA ILE A 45 6.73 1.36 1.49
C ILE A 45 8.04 0.96 2.15
N LYS A 46 8.95 1.93 2.27
CA LYS A 46 10.19 1.74 3.00
C LYS A 46 10.10 2.49 4.31
N CYS A 47 10.22 1.78 5.42
CA CYS A 47 10.01 2.34 6.74
C CYS A 47 10.71 1.50 7.81
N LYS A 48 10.82 2.07 9.01
CA LYS A 48 11.19 1.31 10.19
C LYS A 48 9.92 0.91 10.89
N PHE A 49 9.86 -0.32 11.37
CA PHE A 49 8.68 -0.77 12.10
C PHE A 49 8.57 -0.02 13.43
N SER A 50 7.35 0.40 13.73
CA SER A 50 7.03 1.09 14.96
C SER A 50 5.52 0.98 15.17
N ASP A 51 5.06 1.36 16.36
CA ASP A 51 3.62 1.36 16.64
C ASP A 51 2.88 2.28 15.66
N GLU A 52 3.52 3.39 15.29
CA GLU A 52 2.94 4.34 14.35
C GLU A 52 2.69 3.67 13.00
N ILE A 53 3.64 2.88 12.52
CA ILE A 53 3.51 2.17 11.26
C ILE A 53 2.44 1.09 11.35
N ILE A 54 2.39 0.37 12.44
CA ILE A 54 1.36 -0.64 12.66
C ILE A 54 -0.02 -0.02 12.64
N ASN A 55 -0.20 1.11 13.31
CA ASN A 55 -1.47 1.82 13.31
C ASN A 55 -1.84 2.31 11.91
N LEU A 56 -0.86 2.85 11.19
CA LEU A 56 -1.08 3.30 9.81
C LEU A 56 -1.54 2.15 8.93
N MET A 57 -0.89 0.99 9.07
CA MET A 57 -1.26 -0.17 8.25
C MET A 57 -2.66 -0.67 8.59
N ASN A 58 -2.99 -0.73 9.87
CA ASN A 58 -4.32 -1.15 10.29
C ASN A 58 -5.40 -0.22 9.74
N ASP A 59 -5.16 1.08 9.82
CA ASP A 59 -6.11 2.06 9.29
C ASP A 59 -6.24 1.95 7.78
N THR A 60 -5.12 1.68 7.10
CA THR A 60 -5.12 1.52 5.66
C THR A 60 -5.91 0.29 5.24
N ILE A 61 -5.78 -0.79 5.98
CA ILE A 61 -6.55 -2.00 5.71
C ILE A 61 -8.05 -1.74 5.87
N GLU A 62 -8.42 -1.00 6.91
CA GLU A 62 -9.83 -0.64 7.11
C GLU A 62 -10.34 0.23 5.95
N GLU A 63 -9.52 1.16 5.50
CA GLU A 63 -9.87 1.99 4.36
C GLU A 63 -10.07 1.14 3.10
N TYR A 64 -9.16 0.19 2.89
CA TYR A 64 -9.27 -0.73 1.76
C TYR A 64 -10.60 -1.50 1.78
N TYR A 65 -10.94 -2.06 2.93
CA TYR A 65 -12.20 -2.81 3.04
C TYR A 65 -13.42 -1.93 2.87
N SER A 66 -13.33 -0.67 3.30
CA SER A 66 -14.44 0.26 3.17
C SER A 66 -14.78 0.58 1.71
N LEU A 67 -13.80 0.44 0.82
CA LEU A 67 -14.03 0.68 -0.60
C LEU A 67 -14.83 -0.43 -1.27
N LYS A 68 -14.97 -1.57 -0.62
CA LYS A 68 -15.76 -2.72 -1.13
C LYS A 68 -15.39 -3.07 -2.57
N LEU A 69 -14.10 -3.18 -2.82
CA LEU A 69 -13.58 -3.43 -4.15
C LEU A 69 -13.91 -4.84 -4.62
N LYS A 70 -14.25 -4.95 -5.90
CA LYS A 70 -14.46 -6.23 -6.56
C LYS A 70 -13.40 -6.38 -7.65
N ASN A 71 -12.90 -7.59 -7.80
CA ASN A 71 -11.95 -7.92 -8.86
C ASN A 71 -10.65 -7.11 -8.79
N THR A 72 -10.35 -6.53 -7.64
CA THR A 72 -9.12 -5.76 -7.44
C THR A 72 -8.52 -6.15 -6.11
N ARG A 73 -7.22 -6.44 -6.12
CA ARG A 73 -6.48 -6.76 -4.91
C ARG A 73 -5.29 -5.84 -4.79
N ILE A 74 -5.10 -5.26 -3.62
CA ILE A 74 -3.98 -4.38 -3.35
C ILE A 74 -3.13 -5.01 -2.26
N THR A 75 -1.85 -5.15 -2.55
CA THR A 75 -0.87 -5.67 -1.60
C THR A 75 0.05 -4.53 -1.20
N ILE A 76 0.30 -4.41 0.09
CA ILE A 76 1.25 -3.42 0.60
C ILE A 76 2.48 -4.17 1.08
N ASP A 77 3.62 -3.88 0.46
CA ASP A 77 4.89 -4.49 0.85
C ASP A 77 5.68 -3.49 1.68
N LEU A 78 6.01 -3.89 2.89
CA LEU A 78 6.83 -3.07 3.78
C LEU A 78 8.28 -3.50 3.63
N ASN A 79 9.13 -2.55 3.26
CA ASN A 79 10.56 -2.76 3.13
C ASN A 79 10.94 -3.95 2.24
N PRO A 80 10.36 -4.03 1.02
CA PRO A 80 10.61 -5.21 0.19
C PRO A 80 12.06 -5.35 -0.22
N ASN A 81 12.82 -4.27 -0.17
CA ASN A 81 14.22 -4.30 -0.59
C ASN A 81 15.19 -4.64 0.54
N ASN A 82 14.68 -4.88 1.73
CA ASN A 82 15.56 -5.24 2.83
C ASN A 82 16.39 -6.49 2.52
N MET A 83 15.76 -7.43 1.87
CA MET A 83 16.45 -8.65 1.50
C MET A 83 17.44 -8.45 0.39
N MET A 84 17.24 -7.41 -0.39
CA MET A 84 18.07 -7.15 -1.56
C MET A 84 19.19 -6.16 -1.30
N SER A 85 19.12 -5.53 -0.17
CA SER A 85 20.17 -4.57 0.21
C SER A 85 21.42 -5.23 0.71
N LEU A 86 21.46 -6.51 0.66
CA LEU A 86 22.61 -7.29 1.09
C LEU A 86 23.79 -7.19 0.14
#